data_444a3d579c72a39d24606a3d123c9663
#
_entry.id   444a3d579c72a39d24606a3d123c9663
#
_cell.length_a   1.000
_cell.length_b   1.000
_cell.length_c   1.000
_cell.angle_alpha   90.00
_cell.angle_beta   90.00
_cell.angle_gamma   90.00
#
_symmetry.space_group_name_H-M   'P 1'
#
loop_
_entity.id
_entity.type
_entity.pdbx_description
1 polymer ?
#
loop_
_entity_poly.entity_id
_entity_poly.type
_entity_poly.pdbx_seq_one_letter_code
_entity_poly.pdbx_strand_id
1 'polypeptide(L)' 'MAHATVKNQQKIISTNRTIIANQNKILHNQQRLRPIVGNQMKIIRNQKAILRNQKKIIADLSKFLSR' A
#
# COMPACT_ATOMS: atom_id res chain seq x y z
N MET A 1 14.60 13.52 -45.98
CA MET A 1 15.30 13.35 -44.70
C MET A 1 14.69 14.19 -43.60
N ALA A 2 14.40 15.49 -43.84
CA ALA A 2 13.76 16.34 -42.82
C ALA A 2 12.43 15.78 -42.31
N HIS A 3 11.61 15.20 -43.21
CA HIS A 3 10.30 14.62 -42.81
C HIS A 3 10.46 13.40 -41.88
N ALA A 4 11.45 12.53 -42.13
CA ALA A 4 11.70 11.37 -41.26
C ALA A 4 12.13 11.82 -39.87
N THR A 5 12.98 12.84 -39.80
CA THR A 5 13.45 13.39 -38.52
C THR A 5 12.32 14.02 -37.72
N VAL A 6 11.44 14.79 -38.39
CA VAL A 6 10.26 15.42 -37.77
C VAL A 6 9.31 14.33 -37.26
N LYS A 7 9.03 13.29 -38.07
CA LYS A 7 8.18 12.19 -37.66
C LYS A 7 8.75 11.46 -36.44
N ASN A 8 10.06 11.23 -36.43
CA ASN A 8 10.71 10.57 -35.30
C ASN A 8 10.62 11.40 -34.02
N GLN A 9 10.81 12.72 -34.14
CA GLN A 9 10.66 13.63 -33.01
C GLN A 9 9.22 13.65 -32.49
N GLN A 10 8.23 13.62 -33.36
CA GLN A 10 6.83 13.56 -32.97
C GLN A 10 6.50 12.27 -32.24
N LYS A 11 7.06 11.14 -32.70
CA LYS A 11 6.92 9.84 -32.02
C LYS A 11 7.53 9.88 -30.62
N ILE A 12 8.72 10.47 -30.50
CA ILE A 12 9.42 10.60 -29.22
C ILE A 12 8.58 11.44 -28.26
N ILE A 13 8.05 12.57 -28.71
CA ILE A 13 7.19 13.44 -27.90
C ILE A 13 5.94 12.68 -27.45
N SER A 14 5.30 11.97 -28.36
CA SER A 14 4.09 11.17 -28.04
C SER A 14 4.40 10.07 -27.02
N THR A 15 5.51 9.37 -27.20
CA THR A 15 5.96 8.32 -26.28
C THR A 15 6.25 8.91 -24.90
N ASN A 16 6.93 10.06 -24.84
CA ASN A 16 7.25 10.72 -23.58
C ASN A 16 5.98 11.15 -22.84
N ARG A 17 4.98 11.65 -23.54
CA ARG A 17 3.68 12.01 -22.95
C ARG A 17 3.01 10.79 -22.33
N THR A 18 3.06 9.65 -23.01
CA THR A 18 2.51 8.39 -22.50
C THR A 18 3.24 7.95 -21.23
N ILE A 19 4.57 8.04 -21.23
CA ILE A 19 5.39 7.69 -20.06
C ILE A 19 5.02 8.59 -18.87
N ILE A 20 4.90 9.90 -19.08
CA ILE A 20 4.53 10.84 -18.02
C ILE A 20 3.15 10.52 -17.47
N ALA A 21 2.17 10.23 -18.35
CA ALA A 21 0.83 9.84 -17.93
C ALA A 21 0.86 8.58 -17.08
N ASN A 22 1.65 7.58 -17.48
CA ASN A 22 1.82 6.33 -16.72
C ASN A 22 2.47 6.57 -15.37
N GLN A 23 3.50 7.42 -15.31
CA GLN A 23 4.16 7.78 -14.05
C GLN A 23 3.20 8.47 -13.09
N ASN A 24 2.34 9.34 -13.59
CA ASN A 24 1.32 10.00 -12.78
C ASN A 24 0.32 8.99 -12.21
N LYS A 25 -0.10 8.01 -13.01
CA LYS A 25 -0.97 6.92 -12.54
C LYS A 25 -0.30 6.10 -11.45
N ILE A 26 0.97 5.78 -11.61
CA ILE A 26 1.74 5.05 -10.61
C ILE A 26 1.81 5.84 -9.30
N LEU A 27 2.09 7.13 -9.37
CA LEU A 27 2.11 7.99 -8.19
C LEU A 27 0.77 8.01 -7.46
N HIS A 28 -0.34 8.14 -8.21
CA HIS A 28 -1.68 8.09 -7.62
C HIS A 28 -1.94 6.76 -6.93
N ASN A 29 -1.54 5.66 -7.56
CA ASN A 29 -1.71 4.34 -6.98
C ASN A 29 -0.90 4.19 -5.69
N GLN A 30 0.34 4.66 -5.68
CA GLN A 30 1.18 4.64 -4.48
C GLN A 30 0.57 5.46 -3.34
N GLN A 31 0.01 6.61 -3.66
CA GLN A 31 -0.67 7.45 -2.67
C GLN A 31 -1.90 6.76 -2.08
N ARG A 32 -2.62 5.97 -2.87
CA ARG A 32 -3.76 5.17 -2.40
C ARG A 32 -3.33 4.02 -1.51
N LEU A 33 -2.16 3.44 -1.79
CA LEU A 33 -1.65 2.30 -1.02
C LEU A 33 -1.18 2.70 0.38
N ARG A 34 -0.68 3.91 0.56
CA ARG A 34 -0.20 4.38 1.87
C ARG A 34 -1.25 4.28 2.98
N PRO A 35 -2.50 4.78 2.77
CA PRO A 35 -3.52 4.63 3.80
C PRO A 35 -3.88 3.18 4.06
N ILE A 36 -3.87 2.32 3.03
CA ILE A 36 -4.17 0.91 3.16
C ILE A 36 -3.12 0.23 4.04
N VAL A 37 -1.84 0.47 3.77
CA VAL A 37 -0.75 -0.06 4.58
C VAL A 37 -0.86 0.42 6.03
N GLY A 38 -1.15 1.71 6.23
CA GLY A 38 -1.35 2.28 7.56
C GLY A 38 -2.49 1.61 8.31
N ASN A 39 -3.61 1.37 7.64
CA ASN A 39 -4.76 0.68 8.23
C ASN A 39 -4.43 -0.76 8.59
N GLN A 40 -3.70 -1.48 7.72
CA GLN A 40 -3.27 -2.84 8.01
C GLN A 40 -2.35 -2.90 9.23
N MET A 41 -1.46 -1.94 9.37
CA MET A 41 -0.60 -1.85 10.56
C MET A 41 -1.41 -1.65 11.83
N LYS A 42 -2.45 -0.82 11.78
CA LYS A 42 -3.38 -0.63 12.91
C LYS A 42 -4.12 -1.91 13.25
N ILE A 43 -4.59 -2.64 12.24
CA ILE A 43 -5.27 -3.91 12.42
C ILE A 43 -4.35 -4.91 13.11
N ILE A 44 -3.10 -5.02 12.67
CA ILE A 44 -2.11 -5.92 13.27
C ILE A 44 -1.87 -5.56 14.74
N ARG A 45 -1.71 -4.28 15.06
CA ARG A 45 -1.53 -3.84 16.44
C ARG A 45 -2.75 -4.17 17.29
N ASN A 46 -3.95 -3.97 16.75
CA ASN A 46 -5.19 -4.31 17.45
C ASN A 46 -5.30 -5.81 17.71
N GLN A 47 -4.93 -6.63 16.72
CA GLN A 47 -4.92 -8.09 16.88
C GLN A 47 -3.94 -8.54 17.97
N LYS A 48 -2.77 -7.93 18.02
CA LYS A 48 -1.78 -8.22 19.08
C LYS A 48 -2.32 -7.86 20.46
N ALA A 49 -3.02 -6.72 20.56
CA ALA A 49 -3.65 -6.30 21.81
C ALA A 49 -4.75 -7.28 22.24
N ILE A 50 -5.57 -7.72 21.29
CA ILE A 50 -6.62 -8.72 21.54
C ILE A 50 -6.01 -10.02 22.03
N LEU A 51 -4.93 -10.49 21.40
CA LEU A 51 -4.25 -11.72 21.81
C LEU A 51 -3.70 -11.61 23.24
N ARG A 52 -3.11 -10.47 23.59
CA ARG A 52 -2.63 -10.24 24.95
C ARG A 52 -3.77 -10.29 25.97
N ASN A 53 -4.90 -9.65 25.63
CA ASN A 53 -6.08 -9.65 26.50
C ASN A 53 -6.65 -11.05 26.67
N GLN A 54 -6.71 -11.84 25.59
CA GLN A 54 -7.18 -13.22 25.67
C GLN A 54 -6.29 -14.08 26.54
N LYS A 55 -4.98 -13.93 26.43
CA LYS A 55 -4.03 -14.66 27.30
C LYS A 55 -4.24 -14.29 28.77
N LYS A 56 -4.49 -13.02 29.04
CA LYS A 56 -4.75 -12.55 30.39
C LYS A 56 -6.06 -13.14 30.94
N ILE A 57 -7.11 -13.16 30.13
CA ILE A 57 -8.40 -13.75 30.51
C ILE A 57 -8.24 -15.24 30.81
N ILE A 58 -7.51 -15.97 29.96
CA ILE A 58 -7.27 -17.40 30.15
C ILE A 58 -6.48 -17.64 31.45
N ALA A 59 -5.47 -16.83 31.72
CA ALA A 59 -4.69 -16.92 32.94
C ALA A 59 -5.56 -16.68 34.19
N ASP A 60 -6.42 -15.68 34.14
CA ASP A 60 -7.33 -15.34 35.24
C ASP A 60 -8.34 -16.46 35.48
N LEU A 61 -8.90 -17.04 34.38
CA LEU A 61 -9.80 -18.18 34.48
C LEU A 61 -9.12 -19.39 35.07
N SER A 62 -7.88 -19.68 34.69
CA SER A 62 -7.10 -20.79 35.24
C SER A 62 -6.91 -20.63 36.73
N LYS A 63 -6.60 -19.42 37.18
CA LYS A 63 -6.46 -19.15 38.64
C LYS A 63 -7.79 -19.32 39.35
N PHE A 64 -8.87 -18.88 38.79
CA PHE A 64 -10.20 -19.03 39.37
C PHE A 64 -10.58 -20.50 39.48
N LEU A 65 -10.34 -21.30 38.44
CA LEU A 65 -10.68 -22.72 38.42
C LEU A 65 -9.80 -23.56 39.35
N SER A 66 -8.59 -23.10 39.61
CA SER A 66 -7.67 -23.85 40.48
C SER A 66 -7.94 -23.59 41.98
N ARG A 67 -8.82 -22.67 42.30
CA ARG A 67 -9.23 -22.44 43.70
C ARG A 67 -10.25 -23.47 44.12
#